data_34d708bc2b7ff9b3d80aa8a2b62cacfe
#
_entry.id   34d708bc2b7ff9b3d80aa8a2b62cacfe
#
_cell.length_a   1.000
_cell.length_b   1.000
_cell.length_c   1.000
_cell.angle_alpha   90.00
_cell.angle_beta   90.00
_cell.angle_gamma   90.00
#
_symmetry.space_group_name_H-M   'P 1'
#
loop_
_entity.id
_entity.type
_entity.pdbx_description
1 polymer ?
#
loop_
_entity_poly.entity_id
_entity_poly.type
_entity_poly.pdbx_seq_one_letter_code
_entity_poly.pdbx_strand_id
1 'polypeptide(L)'
;VESRTSKAFKKTDAFAIGLFGMNDMAGEGGYTVNNIGVSMGYRFAFDKWGDHFMSVGFKAALLQNRVDYSKFTWGTNYDVIRNMYVPGPSGETLIENNKFNYDFSAGILWVKKSDRTRIKYHGGVSLLHINRPNISFFDNPDAKLPMRMNAHVGASFPMGDNMDIMPKALFFLQGQSHEEILGVDLKFLLENENTYGNAFII
;
A
#
# COMPACT_ATOMS: atom_id res chain seq x y z
N VAL A 1 -5.87 -2.54 21.60
CA VAL A 1 -5.81 -3.40 22.81
C VAL A 1 -4.57 -4.26 22.69
N GLU A 2 -3.49 -3.88 23.40
CA GLU A 2 -2.27 -4.70 23.49
C GLU A 2 -2.56 -5.93 24.37
N SER A 3 -2.65 -7.09 23.75
CA SER A 3 -2.65 -8.36 24.48
C SER A 3 -1.20 -8.82 24.67
N ARG A 4 -0.68 -8.68 25.87
CA ARG A 4 0.62 -9.23 26.26
C ARG A 4 0.45 -10.71 26.57
N THR A 5 0.87 -11.58 25.68
CA THR A 5 0.92 -13.01 25.91
C THR A 5 2.36 -13.51 25.93
N SER A 6 2.72 -14.10 27.06
CA SER A 6 3.81 -15.04 27.36
C SER A 6 5.26 -14.56 27.48
N LYS A 7 5.96 -15.20 28.44
CA LYS A 7 7.35 -15.02 28.87
C LYS A 7 8.44 -15.31 27.81
N ALA A 8 8.06 -15.61 26.56
CA ALA A 8 9.00 -15.89 25.47
C ALA A 8 9.43 -14.65 24.68
N PHE A 9 8.75 -13.51 24.84
CA PHE A 9 9.03 -12.28 24.08
C PHE A 9 9.79 -11.29 24.94
N LYS A 10 10.82 -10.64 24.35
CA LYS A 10 11.47 -9.51 24.98
C LYS A 10 10.46 -8.39 25.22
N LYS A 11 10.61 -7.64 26.29
CA LYS A 11 9.70 -6.54 26.67
C LYS A 11 9.54 -5.47 25.57
N THR A 12 10.47 -5.42 24.61
CA THR A 12 10.52 -4.47 23.47
C THR A 12 9.99 -5.04 22.17
N ASP A 13 9.70 -6.36 22.11
CA ASP A 13 9.06 -6.97 20.96
C ASP A 13 7.57 -6.65 20.97
N ALA A 14 6.97 -6.56 19.81
CA ALA A 14 5.55 -6.26 19.67
C ALA A 14 4.91 -7.06 18.54
N PHE A 15 3.71 -7.52 18.80
CA PHE A 15 2.83 -8.13 17.80
C PHE A 15 1.65 -7.19 17.53
N ALA A 16 1.30 -7.04 16.26
CA ALA A 16 0.19 -6.20 15.82
C ALA A 16 -0.72 -6.97 14.86
N ILE A 17 -2.01 -6.71 14.97
CA ILE A 17 -3.03 -7.15 14.01
C ILE A 17 -3.79 -5.91 13.56
N GLY A 18 -4.04 -5.81 12.25
CA GLY A 18 -4.81 -4.74 11.66
C GLY A 18 -5.90 -5.27 10.74
N LEU A 19 -6.99 -4.53 10.64
CA LEU A 19 -8.02 -4.70 9.63
C LEU A 19 -7.95 -3.52 8.69
N PHE A 20 -8.20 -3.75 7.41
CA PHE A 20 -8.26 -2.69 6.42
C PHE A 20 -9.39 -2.94 5.43
N GLY A 21 -9.90 -1.86 4.85
CA GLY A 21 -10.87 -1.87 3.76
C GLY A 21 -10.57 -0.71 2.81
N MET A 22 -10.65 -0.98 1.52
CA MET A 22 -10.51 0.00 0.46
C MET A 22 -11.61 -0.24 -0.57
N ASN A 23 -12.24 0.83 -1.01
CA ASN A 23 -13.13 0.86 -2.16
C ASN A 23 -12.60 1.91 -3.12
N ASP A 24 -12.38 1.53 -4.36
CA ASP A 24 -11.98 2.42 -5.44
C ASP A 24 -12.95 2.24 -6.62
N MET A 25 -13.38 3.34 -7.21
CA MET A 25 -14.29 3.34 -8.35
C MET A 25 -13.75 4.29 -9.41
N ALA A 26 -13.61 3.79 -10.63
CA ALA A 26 -13.06 4.55 -11.75
C ALA A 26 -13.87 4.36 -13.03
N GLY A 27 -13.87 5.41 -13.87
CA GLY A 27 -14.45 5.41 -15.20
C GLY A 27 -15.98 5.41 -15.25
N GLU A 28 -16.53 5.65 -16.45
CA GLU A 28 -17.98 5.71 -16.69
C GLU A 28 -18.67 4.36 -16.49
N GLY A 29 -17.98 3.25 -16.75
CA GLY A 29 -18.46 1.89 -16.51
C GLY A 29 -18.50 1.48 -15.04
N GLY A 30 -18.13 2.40 -14.10
CA GLY A 30 -18.14 2.13 -12.69
C GLY A 30 -17.29 0.92 -12.32
N TYR A 31 -16.10 0.78 -12.94
CA TYR A 31 -15.14 -0.25 -12.53
C TYR A 31 -14.80 -0.05 -11.07
N THR A 32 -15.15 -1.02 -10.24
CA THR A 32 -15.02 -0.95 -8.79
C THR A 32 -14.05 -2.02 -8.31
N VAL A 33 -13.11 -1.61 -7.48
CA VAL A 33 -12.19 -2.50 -6.78
C VAL A 33 -12.45 -2.39 -5.28
N ASN A 34 -12.93 -3.47 -4.69
CA ASN A 34 -13.05 -3.63 -3.25
C ASN A 34 -11.92 -4.51 -2.73
N ASN A 35 -11.23 -4.06 -1.69
CA ASN A 35 -10.15 -4.81 -1.07
C ASN A 35 -10.34 -4.78 0.44
N ILE A 36 -10.67 -5.91 1.04
CA ILE A 36 -10.90 -6.07 2.48
C ILE A 36 -9.99 -7.16 2.99
N GLY A 37 -9.33 -6.94 4.10
CA GLY A 37 -8.43 -7.95 4.63
C GLY A 37 -7.89 -7.68 6.01
N VAL A 38 -7.01 -8.60 6.40
CA VAL A 38 -6.32 -8.60 7.68
C VAL A 38 -4.82 -8.48 7.44
N SER A 39 -4.15 -7.81 8.35
CA SER A 39 -2.70 -7.73 8.38
C SER A 39 -2.20 -8.14 9.76
N MET A 40 -1.04 -8.77 9.81
CA MET A 40 -0.35 -9.09 11.03
C MET A 40 1.12 -8.72 10.89
N GLY A 41 1.72 -8.31 11.99
CA GLY A 41 3.11 -7.90 12.03
C GLY A 41 3.75 -8.26 13.34
N TYR A 42 5.04 -8.55 13.26
CA TYR A 42 5.86 -8.80 14.43
C TYR A 42 7.13 -7.96 14.35
N ARG A 43 7.44 -7.27 15.45
CA ARG A 43 8.64 -6.46 15.62
C ARG A 43 9.62 -7.16 16.53
N PHE A 44 10.85 -7.36 16.05
CA PHE A 44 11.99 -7.87 16.78
C PHE A 44 12.88 -6.71 17.18
N ALA A 45 13.04 -6.46 18.47
CA ALA A 45 13.99 -5.46 18.95
C ALA A 45 15.37 -6.10 19.15
N PHE A 46 16.41 -5.48 18.59
CA PHE A 46 17.80 -5.92 18.74
C PHE A 46 18.44 -5.38 20.01
N ASP A 47 17.89 -4.28 20.55
CA ASP A 47 18.35 -3.64 21.77
C ASP A 47 17.28 -3.64 22.88
N LYS A 48 17.68 -3.16 24.07
CA LYS A 48 16.80 -3.11 25.24
C LYS A 48 15.84 -1.92 25.23
N TRP A 49 16.10 -0.92 24.40
CA TRP A 49 15.32 0.32 24.32
C TRP A 49 14.32 0.31 23.16
N GLY A 50 14.46 -0.62 22.20
CA GLY A 50 13.61 -0.70 21.02
C GLY A 50 13.98 0.33 19.95
N ASP A 51 15.21 0.83 19.99
CA ASP A 51 15.73 1.83 19.05
C ASP A 51 16.27 1.22 17.77
N HIS A 52 16.67 -0.04 17.87
CA HIS A 52 17.10 -0.85 16.73
C HIS A 52 16.21 -2.08 16.63
N PHE A 53 15.39 -2.13 15.58
CA PHE A 53 14.44 -3.22 15.38
C PHE A 53 14.24 -3.55 13.92
N MET A 54 13.74 -4.75 13.69
CA MET A 54 13.21 -5.21 12.42
C MET A 54 11.76 -5.67 12.62
N SER A 55 10.91 -5.35 11.66
CA SER A 55 9.53 -5.81 11.64
C SER A 55 9.29 -6.64 10.40
N VAL A 56 8.58 -7.74 10.55
CA VAL A 56 8.04 -8.53 9.45
C VAL A 56 6.53 -8.40 9.45
N GLY A 57 5.94 -8.29 8.29
CA GLY A 57 4.50 -8.12 8.14
C GLY A 57 3.95 -9.03 7.06
N PHE A 58 2.72 -9.47 7.27
CA PHE A 58 1.95 -10.26 6.32
C PHE A 58 0.54 -9.71 6.20
N LYS A 59 -0.02 -9.73 4.99
CA LYS A 59 -1.37 -9.29 4.67
C LYS A 59 -2.08 -10.36 3.86
N ALA A 60 -3.32 -10.67 4.23
CA ALA A 60 -4.24 -11.48 3.45
C ALA A 60 -5.53 -10.69 3.20
N ALA A 61 -5.98 -10.66 1.98
CA ALA A 61 -7.15 -9.88 1.57
C ALA A 61 -8.05 -10.62 0.60
N LEU A 62 -9.32 -10.22 0.57
CA LEU A 62 -10.28 -10.53 -0.46
C LEU A 62 -10.33 -9.33 -1.42
N LEU A 63 -10.01 -9.57 -2.66
CA LEU A 63 -10.06 -8.62 -3.75
C LEU A 63 -11.29 -8.91 -4.61
N GLN A 64 -12.19 -7.93 -4.74
CA GLN A 64 -13.33 -7.99 -5.64
C GLN A 64 -13.17 -6.94 -6.73
N ASN A 65 -13.19 -7.37 -7.96
CA ASN A 65 -13.26 -6.50 -9.13
C ASN A 65 -14.67 -6.60 -9.73
N ARG A 66 -15.28 -5.45 -9.97
CA ARG A 66 -16.63 -5.37 -10.55
C ARG A 66 -16.66 -4.31 -11.63
N VAL A 67 -17.42 -4.58 -12.70
CA VAL A 67 -17.69 -3.62 -13.76
C VAL A 67 -19.19 -3.63 -14.08
N ASP A 68 -19.76 -2.48 -14.34
CA ASP A 68 -21.17 -2.35 -14.73
C ASP A 68 -21.26 -2.10 -16.22
N TYR A 69 -21.45 -3.17 -16.98
CA TYR A 69 -21.57 -3.11 -18.44
C TYR A 69 -22.80 -2.35 -18.95
N SER A 70 -23.82 -2.17 -18.11
CA SER A 70 -25.02 -1.43 -18.50
C SER A 70 -24.78 0.06 -18.69
N LYS A 71 -23.68 0.57 -18.14
CA LYS A 71 -23.28 1.97 -18.26
C LYS A 71 -22.46 2.27 -19.50
N PHE A 72 -22.03 1.24 -20.23
CA PHE A 72 -21.23 1.44 -21.43
C PHE A 72 -22.10 1.83 -22.61
N THR A 73 -21.58 2.75 -23.40
CA THR A 73 -22.11 3.06 -24.73
C THR A 73 -21.23 2.36 -25.77
N TRP A 74 -21.85 1.49 -26.57
CA TRP A 74 -21.15 0.67 -27.53
C TRP A 74 -21.24 1.30 -28.93
N GLY A 75 -20.20 1.18 -29.73
CA GLY A 75 -20.20 1.69 -31.10
C GLY A 75 -21.34 1.08 -31.96
N THR A 76 -21.75 -0.16 -31.69
CA THR A 76 -22.87 -0.85 -32.33
C THR A 76 -24.21 -0.20 -32.01
N ASN A 77 -24.30 0.59 -30.95
CA ASN A 77 -25.53 1.26 -30.53
C ASN A 77 -25.67 2.65 -31.16
N TYR A 78 -24.74 3.08 -32.00
CA TYR A 78 -24.83 4.34 -32.71
C TYR A 78 -25.65 4.20 -33.99
N ASP A 79 -26.83 4.79 -34.02
CA ASP A 79 -27.69 4.86 -35.23
C ASP A 79 -27.22 6.03 -36.11
N VAL A 80 -26.57 5.68 -37.21
CA VAL A 80 -26.04 6.66 -38.18
C VAL A 80 -27.14 7.49 -38.85
N ILE A 81 -28.35 6.89 -39.03
CA ILE A 81 -29.47 7.56 -39.70
C ILE A 81 -30.06 8.63 -38.79
N ARG A 82 -30.21 8.30 -37.50
CA ARG A 82 -30.76 9.21 -36.48
C ARG A 82 -29.71 10.10 -35.84
N ASN A 83 -28.42 9.86 -36.12
CA ASN A 83 -27.27 10.56 -35.55
C ASN A 83 -27.30 10.60 -34.01
N MET A 84 -27.64 9.46 -33.40
CA MET A 84 -27.75 9.32 -31.93
C MET A 84 -27.46 7.90 -31.46
N TYR A 85 -27.09 7.78 -30.20
CA TYR A 85 -26.97 6.50 -29.52
C TYR A 85 -28.37 5.98 -29.12
N VAL A 86 -28.65 4.73 -29.48
CA VAL A 86 -29.86 4.00 -29.09
C VAL A 86 -29.47 2.91 -28.11
N PRO A 87 -30.01 2.87 -26.88
CA PRO A 87 -29.72 1.80 -25.93
C PRO A 87 -30.04 0.43 -26.50
N GLY A 88 -29.09 -0.49 -26.43
CA GLY A 88 -29.24 -1.84 -26.99
C GLY A 88 -28.10 -2.76 -26.53
N PRO A 89 -28.20 -4.05 -26.85
CA PRO A 89 -27.13 -4.99 -26.50
C PRO A 89 -25.84 -4.66 -27.26
N SER A 90 -24.71 -4.91 -26.62
CA SER A 90 -23.38 -4.68 -27.20
C SER A 90 -23.08 -5.54 -28.43
N GLY A 91 -23.76 -6.66 -28.57
CA GLY A 91 -23.42 -7.72 -29.52
C GLY A 91 -22.27 -8.62 -29.06
N GLU A 92 -21.65 -8.32 -27.89
CA GLU A 92 -20.57 -9.09 -27.29
C GLU A 92 -21.08 -10.01 -26.18
N THR A 93 -20.47 -11.18 -26.03
CA THR A 93 -20.75 -12.08 -24.91
C THR A 93 -19.92 -11.66 -23.70
N LEU A 94 -20.56 -10.97 -22.77
CA LEU A 94 -19.95 -10.57 -21.51
C LEU A 94 -20.19 -11.68 -20.47
N ILE A 95 -19.11 -12.35 -20.04
CA ILE A 95 -19.21 -13.57 -19.24
C ILE A 95 -19.41 -13.24 -17.76
N GLU A 96 -18.56 -12.40 -17.20
CA GLU A 96 -18.61 -12.02 -15.79
C GLU A 96 -18.55 -10.50 -15.63
N ASN A 97 -19.25 -9.98 -14.63
CA ASN A 97 -19.17 -8.58 -14.23
C ASN A 97 -18.62 -8.40 -12.80
N ASN A 98 -18.28 -9.51 -12.15
CA ASN A 98 -17.86 -9.53 -10.76
C ASN A 98 -16.89 -10.70 -10.52
N LYS A 99 -15.66 -10.40 -10.09
CA LYS A 99 -14.59 -11.39 -9.87
C LYS A 99 -14.04 -11.26 -8.45
N PHE A 100 -14.00 -12.39 -7.74
CA PHE A 100 -13.39 -12.47 -6.41
C PHE A 100 -12.05 -13.21 -6.47
N ASN A 101 -11.06 -12.68 -5.77
CA ASN A 101 -9.74 -13.27 -5.64
C ASN A 101 -9.20 -13.11 -4.22
N TYR A 102 -8.31 -13.99 -3.82
CA TYR A 102 -7.47 -13.77 -2.64
C TYR A 102 -6.20 -13.02 -3.07
N ASP A 103 -5.71 -12.16 -2.19
CA ASP A 103 -4.48 -11.39 -2.39
C ASP A 103 -3.59 -11.50 -1.16
N PHE A 104 -2.33 -11.87 -1.37
CA PHE A 104 -1.35 -12.01 -0.31
C PHE A 104 -0.18 -11.06 -0.53
N SER A 105 0.26 -10.46 0.58
CA SER A 105 1.40 -9.55 0.58
C SER A 105 2.26 -9.80 1.81
N ALA A 106 3.56 -9.54 1.70
CA ALA A 106 4.50 -9.62 2.82
C ALA A 106 5.52 -8.49 2.72
N GLY A 107 6.12 -8.14 3.85
CA GLY A 107 7.15 -7.11 3.88
C GLY A 107 8.03 -7.18 5.11
N ILE A 108 9.16 -6.50 4.99
CA ILE A 108 10.16 -6.35 6.04
C ILE A 108 10.51 -4.87 6.16
N LEU A 109 10.57 -4.37 7.37
CA LEU A 109 11.01 -3.03 7.71
C LEU A 109 12.13 -3.10 8.73
N TRP A 110 13.23 -2.42 8.47
CA TRP A 110 14.32 -2.23 9.40
C TRP A 110 14.37 -0.76 9.83
N VAL A 111 14.56 -0.53 11.13
CA VAL A 111 14.69 0.82 11.71
C VAL A 111 15.81 0.83 12.73
N LYS A 112 16.63 1.86 12.67
CA LYS A 112 17.62 2.18 13.69
C LYS A 112 17.54 3.67 14.00
N LYS A 113 17.34 4.00 15.25
CA LYS A 113 17.33 5.39 15.75
C LYS A 113 18.35 5.54 16.90
N SER A 114 18.78 6.74 17.11
CA SER A 114 19.65 7.09 18.24
C SER A 114 19.10 8.35 18.90
N ASP A 115 18.60 8.21 20.12
CA ASP A 115 18.06 9.34 20.87
C ASP A 115 19.14 10.37 21.21
N ARG A 116 20.39 9.91 21.40
CA ARG A 116 21.52 10.81 21.72
C ARG A 116 21.89 11.74 20.57
N THR A 117 21.85 11.23 19.32
CA THR A 117 22.25 11.97 18.12
C THR A 117 21.08 12.42 17.27
N ARG A 118 19.84 12.06 17.60
CA ARG A 118 18.62 12.24 16.80
C ARG A 118 18.70 11.62 15.38
N ILE A 119 19.77 10.89 15.08
CA ILE A 119 19.91 10.24 13.77
C ILE A 119 19.00 9.02 13.71
N LYS A 120 18.25 8.91 12.61
CA LYS A 120 17.38 7.77 12.33
C LYS A 120 17.63 7.25 10.92
N TYR A 121 17.67 5.93 10.78
CA TYR A 121 17.69 5.23 9.50
C TYR A 121 16.50 4.29 9.44
N HIS A 122 15.91 4.15 8.28
CA HIS A 122 14.90 3.14 8.02
C HIS A 122 15.00 2.67 6.58
N GLY A 123 14.61 1.43 6.36
CA GLY A 123 14.51 0.86 5.03
C GLY A 123 13.64 -0.38 5.07
N GLY A 124 12.94 -0.63 3.98
CA GLY A 124 12.03 -1.76 3.91
C GLY A 124 11.80 -2.21 2.48
N VAL A 125 11.36 -3.47 2.38
CA VAL A 125 10.94 -4.08 1.13
C VAL A 125 9.61 -4.77 1.37
N SER A 126 8.70 -4.66 0.41
CA SER A 126 7.43 -5.37 0.42
C SER A 126 7.12 -5.97 -0.95
N LEU A 127 6.46 -7.12 -0.91
CA LEU A 127 5.94 -7.82 -2.07
C LEU A 127 4.42 -7.87 -1.96
N LEU A 128 3.72 -7.33 -2.95
CA LEU A 128 2.27 -7.36 -3.05
C LEU A 128 1.88 -8.30 -4.19
N HIS A 129 0.67 -8.84 -4.10
CA HIS A 129 0.14 -9.77 -5.12
C HIS A 129 1.05 -10.98 -5.34
N ILE A 130 1.57 -11.57 -4.25
CA ILE A 130 2.52 -12.69 -4.29
C ILE A 130 1.92 -13.89 -5.03
N ASN A 131 0.63 -14.13 -4.85
CA ASN A 131 -0.11 -15.21 -5.51
C ASN A 131 -0.56 -14.86 -6.94
N ARG A 132 -0.31 -13.64 -7.44
CA ARG A 132 -0.65 -13.18 -8.79
C ARG A 132 -2.10 -13.53 -9.17
N PRO A 133 -3.12 -12.99 -8.46
CA PRO A 133 -4.51 -13.33 -8.69
C PRO A 133 -4.93 -13.04 -10.13
N ASN A 134 -5.79 -13.90 -10.69
CA ASN A 134 -6.36 -13.69 -12.02
C ASN A 134 -7.52 -12.69 -11.95
N ILE A 135 -7.39 -11.56 -12.63
CA ILE A 135 -8.38 -10.46 -12.63
C ILE A 135 -9.23 -10.42 -13.91
N SER A 136 -9.16 -11.45 -14.76
CA SER A 136 -9.93 -11.51 -16.00
C SER A 136 -11.42 -11.66 -15.76
N PHE A 137 -12.23 -10.90 -16.48
CA PHE A 137 -13.67 -11.08 -16.61
C PHE A 137 -14.05 -12.01 -17.77
N PHE A 138 -13.07 -12.46 -18.56
CA PHE A 138 -13.25 -13.28 -19.77
C PHE A 138 -12.58 -14.66 -19.66
N ASP A 139 -12.35 -15.14 -18.44
CA ASP A 139 -11.68 -16.42 -18.15
C ASP A 139 -10.32 -16.61 -18.84
N ASN A 140 -9.63 -15.52 -19.17
CA ASN A 140 -8.29 -15.58 -19.69
C ASN A 140 -7.29 -15.99 -18.59
N PRO A 141 -6.63 -17.16 -18.66
CA PRO A 141 -5.71 -17.62 -17.64
C PRO A 141 -4.43 -16.76 -17.51
N ASP A 142 -4.10 -16.00 -18.54
CA ASP A 142 -2.89 -15.17 -18.60
C ASP A 142 -3.09 -13.77 -18.00
N ALA A 143 -4.34 -13.35 -17.76
CA ALA A 143 -4.66 -12.05 -17.20
C ALA A 143 -4.43 -12.02 -15.66
N LYS A 144 -3.20 -12.30 -15.25
CA LYS A 144 -2.77 -12.30 -13.85
C LYS A 144 -2.25 -10.93 -13.46
N LEU A 145 -2.68 -10.46 -12.29
CA LEU A 145 -2.14 -9.25 -11.68
C LEU A 145 -0.65 -9.49 -11.36
N PRO A 146 0.28 -8.72 -11.96
CA PRO A 146 1.70 -8.91 -11.70
C PRO A 146 2.05 -8.63 -10.24
N MET A 147 2.99 -9.40 -9.69
CA MET A 147 3.56 -9.12 -8.39
C MET A 147 4.20 -7.73 -8.39
N ARG A 148 3.95 -6.95 -7.32
CA ARG A 148 4.55 -5.64 -7.13
C ARG A 148 5.56 -5.69 -6.01
N MET A 149 6.78 -5.24 -6.30
CA MET A 149 7.82 -5.01 -5.31
C MET A 149 7.90 -3.52 -5.01
N ASN A 150 7.89 -3.18 -3.73
CA ASN A 150 8.18 -1.83 -3.27
C ASN A 150 9.41 -1.90 -2.37
N ALA A 151 10.36 -1.00 -2.57
CA ALA A 151 11.50 -0.80 -1.69
C ALA A 151 11.58 0.67 -1.31
N HIS A 152 11.98 0.96 -0.08
CA HIS A 152 12.19 2.32 0.38
C HIS A 152 13.36 2.38 1.35
N VAL A 153 14.01 3.51 1.35
CA VAL A 153 15.06 3.84 2.32
C VAL A 153 14.94 5.32 2.67
N GLY A 154 15.23 5.66 3.91
CA GLY A 154 15.29 7.04 4.37
C GLY A 154 16.16 7.19 5.60
N ALA A 155 16.58 8.41 5.82
CA ALA A 155 17.37 8.79 6.99
C ALA A 155 16.87 10.13 7.52
N SER A 156 17.17 10.41 8.79
CA SER A 156 16.99 11.72 9.39
C SER A 156 18.32 12.11 10.04
N PHE A 157 18.82 13.26 9.64
CA PHE A 157 20.07 13.83 10.16
C PHE A 157 19.78 15.19 10.79
N PRO A 158 20.19 15.44 12.05
CA PRO A 158 20.06 16.75 12.66
C PRO A 158 21.00 17.76 11.99
N MET A 159 20.47 18.92 11.70
CA MET A 159 21.22 20.11 11.27
C MET A 159 21.08 21.20 12.34
N GLY A 160 21.95 21.15 13.34
CA GLY A 160 21.83 22.00 14.54
C GLY A 160 20.71 21.52 15.48
N ASP A 161 20.23 22.42 16.34
CA ASP A 161 19.28 22.06 17.39
C ASP A 161 17.82 22.00 16.90
N ASN A 162 17.47 22.79 15.90
CA ASN A 162 16.09 23.06 15.53
C ASN A 162 15.69 22.52 14.15
N MET A 163 16.55 21.82 13.44
CA MET A 163 16.26 21.33 12.10
C MET A 163 16.80 19.91 11.90
N ASP A 164 16.02 19.07 11.20
CA ASP A 164 16.48 17.79 10.69
C ASP A 164 16.27 17.75 9.17
N ILE A 165 17.25 17.23 8.42
CA ILE A 165 17.13 16.90 6.99
C ILE A 165 16.82 15.43 6.84
N MET A 166 15.83 15.09 6.01
CA MET A 166 15.31 13.73 5.86
C MET A 166 15.30 13.31 4.38
N PRO A 167 16.46 12.87 3.84
CA PRO A 167 16.49 12.27 2.52
C PRO A 167 15.76 10.93 2.49
N LYS A 168 15.05 10.66 1.38
CA LYS A 168 14.30 9.43 1.16
C LYS A 168 14.34 9.01 -0.31
N ALA A 169 14.26 7.71 -0.53
CA ALA A 169 14.12 7.11 -1.84
C ALA A 169 13.09 5.99 -1.77
N LEU A 170 12.26 5.91 -2.82
CA LEU A 170 11.28 4.84 -3.02
C LEU A 170 11.49 4.26 -4.43
N PHE A 171 11.33 2.96 -4.52
CA PHE A 171 11.40 2.21 -5.75
C PHE A 171 10.21 1.26 -5.84
N PHE A 172 9.52 1.28 -6.97
CA PHE A 172 8.40 0.42 -7.27
C PHE A 172 8.66 -0.36 -8.56
N LEU A 173 8.36 -1.64 -8.56
CA LEU A 173 8.44 -2.51 -9.73
C LEU A 173 7.19 -3.36 -9.81
N GLN A 174 6.48 -3.31 -10.95
CA GLN A 174 5.33 -4.16 -11.22
C GLN A 174 5.29 -4.56 -12.69
N GLY A 175 5.46 -5.85 -12.97
CA GLY A 175 5.57 -6.33 -14.34
C GLY A 175 6.77 -5.72 -15.06
N GLN A 176 6.50 -4.94 -16.11
CA GLN A 176 7.52 -4.21 -16.87
C GLN A 176 7.64 -2.73 -16.47
N SER A 177 6.77 -2.27 -15.57
CA SER A 177 6.76 -0.88 -15.12
C SER A 177 7.58 -0.71 -13.87
N HIS A 178 8.35 0.36 -13.81
CA HIS A 178 9.09 0.79 -12.62
C HIS A 178 8.90 2.28 -12.38
N GLU A 179 9.02 2.68 -11.12
CA GLU A 179 8.94 4.06 -10.69
C GLU A 179 9.97 4.29 -9.60
N GLU A 180 10.68 5.40 -9.69
CA GLU A 180 11.69 5.82 -8.74
C GLU A 180 11.34 7.23 -8.24
N ILE A 181 11.27 7.40 -6.93
CA ILE A 181 10.97 8.68 -6.30
C ILE A 181 12.09 9.01 -5.33
N LEU A 182 12.74 10.14 -5.57
CA LEU A 182 13.72 10.71 -4.64
C LEU A 182 13.13 11.96 -4.01
N GLY A 183 13.35 12.14 -2.72
CA GLY A 183 12.84 13.29 -2.00
C GLY A 183 13.72 13.65 -0.81
N VAL A 184 13.56 14.89 -0.38
CA VAL A 184 14.18 15.42 0.83
C VAL A 184 13.12 16.23 1.57
N ASP A 185 12.86 15.88 2.83
CA ASP A 185 12.01 16.68 3.71
C ASP A 185 12.89 17.46 4.69
N LEU A 186 12.46 18.66 5.05
CA LEU A 186 13.04 19.45 6.12
C LEU A 186 12.06 19.47 7.30
N LYS A 187 12.53 19.06 8.47
CA LYS A 187 11.75 19.09 9.70
C LYS A 187 12.27 20.18 10.61
N PHE A 188 11.41 21.14 10.94
CA PHE A 188 11.73 22.20 11.88
C PHE A 188 11.13 21.87 13.25
N LEU A 189 11.97 21.90 14.27
CA LEU A 189 11.58 21.72 15.67
C LEU A 189 11.26 23.10 16.25
N LEU A 190 9.99 23.36 16.53
CA LEU A 190 9.55 24.60 17.16
C LEU A 190 9.59 24.40 18.68
N GLU A 191 10.51 25.05 19.31
CA GLU A 191 10.59 25.10 20.77
C GLU A 191 9.57 26.14 21.29
N ASN A 192 8.53 25.67 21.95
CA ASN A 192 7.61 26.55 22.65
C ASN A 192 7.62 26.14 24.13
N GLU A 193 7.86 27.08 25.04
CA GLU A 193 8.01 26.83 26.48
C GLU A 193 6.87 26.06 27.15
N ASN A 194 5.73 25.89 26.45
CA ASN A 194 4.53 25.25 26.97
C ASN A 194 4.03 24.01 26.19
N THR A 195 4.75 23.54 25.16
CA THR A 195 4.25 22.40 24.37
C THR A 195 5.40 21.55 23.84
N TYR A 196 5.59 20.39 24.43
CA TYR A 196 6.50 19.38 23.90
C TYR A 196 5.98 18.86 22.55
N GLY A 197 6.68 19.19 21.46
CA GLY A 197 6.58 18.41 20.24
C GLY A 197 5.83 18.99 19.03
N ASN A 198 5.86 20.31 18.77
CA ASN A 198 5.43 20.83 17.47
C ASN A 198 6.58 20.75 16.45
N ALA A 199 6.37 20.03 15.36
CA ALA A 199 7.28 19.95 14.23
C ALA A 199 6.51 20.25 12.93
N PHE A 200 7.08 21.09 12.05
CA PHE A 200 6.64 21.25 10.68
C PHE A 200 7.56 20.44 9.76
N ILE A 201 6.96 19.70 8.81
CA ILE A 201 7.67 18.96 7.77
C ILE A 201 7.27 19.59 6.42
N ILE A 202 8.25 19.97 5.64
CA ILE A 202 8.10 20.51 4.27
C ILE A 202 8.86 19.61 3.32
#